data_bfb969a11ef66ffe83935cf2ccacf39f
#
_entry.id   bfb969a11ef66ffe83935cf2ccacf39f
#
_cell.length_a   1.000
_cell.length_b   1.000
_cell.length_c   1.000
_cell.angle_alpha   90.00
_cell.angle_beta   90.00
_cell.angle_gamma   90.00
#
_symmetry.space_group_name_H-M   'P 1'
#
loop_
_entity.id
_entity.type
_entity.pdbx_description
1 polymer ?
#
loop_
_entity_poly.entity_id
_entity_poly.type
_entity_poly.pdbx_seq_one_letter_code
_entity_poly.pdbx_strand_id
1 'polypeptide(L)'
;MRPSVQNRLISFQADLEREVPWMYLDSLGKVTIGIGKLIDNPNDAVKLGGFVRKSDNAPATEQEIRNEWQMVKTSGTAGQSYKLLESRTNLRLPSDRIHQIAFDYANGIINYLKGKGHAWDSYAADAQLGLLSLGWIGLGSYPKCLGYVKSGNWFYAAGEASFPTSPKRQASQQRLLRNAGRVIARGLDPEVLWFDQPTQGRAFFFKENRYLSYDIKGNFIEPGRPALIDSRGNPANDWPGFANVGFSNGVDAAINWGDGRVFLFKGDKYLSYNIQTNSIAKPPVLIDSGNTPATDWLGFKLAGFSSGIDAAINWGDGRAFFFKGGLYLTYDIAKNQIILPPQPIDSGINPAADWQGLAATGFANGIDSAINWGDGRVFFFKGDRYIIYDIHPGKINGATRLIGSEWTGFTANSFANGITAAVDWG
;
A
#
# COMPACT_ATOMS: atom_id res chain seq x y z
N MET A 1 -17.04 8.18 -14.24
CA MET A 1 -15.99 8.56 -13.25
C MET A 1 -16.71 9.18 -12.05
N ARG A 2 -16.33 8.79 -10.82
CA ARG A 2 -16.91 9.37 -9.61
C ARG A 2 -16.48 10.83 -9.45
N PRO A 3 -17.32 11.70 -8.86
CA PRO A 3 -16.99 13.13 -8.71
C PRO A 3 -15.68 13.38 -7.95
N SER A 4 -15.40 12.64 -6.88
CA SER A 4 -14.15 12.75 -6.11
C SER A 4 -12.92 12.44 -6.98
N VAL A 5 -13.01 11.44 -7.85
CA VAL A 5 -11.96 11.08 -8.80
C VAL A 5 -11.78 12.16 -9.87
N GLN A 6 -12.87 12.70 -10.40
CA GLN A 6 -12.83 13.77 -11.38
C GLN A 6 -12.10 15.01 -10.82
N ASN A 7 -12.42 15.40 -9.60
CA ASN A 7 -11.79 16.55 -8.93
C ASN A 7 -10.30 16.33 -8.64
N ARG A 8 -9.88 15.08 -8.38
CA ARG A 8 -8.50 14.74 -7.98
C ARG A 8 -7.59 14.35 -9.15
N LEU A 9 -8.16 13.92 -10.27
CA LEU A 9 -7.42 13.28 -11.38
C LEU A 9 -6.22 14.12 -11.85
N ILE A 10 -6.48 15.38 -12.16
CA ILE A 10 -5.45 16.27 -12.74
C ILE A 10 -4.29 16.45 -11.76
N SER A 11 -4.56 16.88 -10.54
CA SER A 11 -3.51 17.10 -9.54
C SER A 11 -2.77 15.79 -9.21
N PHE A 12 -3.49 14.65 -9.13
CA PHE A 12 -2.86 13.36 -8.88
C PHE A 12 -1.89 12.95 -10.01
N GLN A 13 -2.33 13.11 -11.26
CA GLN A 13 -1.47 12.76 -12.40
C GLN A 13 -0.31 13.76 -12.57
N ALA A 14 -0.55 15.06 -12.32
CA ALA A 14 0.51 16.07 -12.35
C ALA A 14 1.58 15.83 -11.27
N ASP A 15 1.21 15.31 -10.10
CA ASP A 15 2.16 14.90 -9.04
C ASP A 15 3.10 13.77 -9.49
N LEU A 16 2.68 12.95 -10.46
CA LEU A 16 3.42 11.81 -10.99
C LEU A 16 4.16 12.11 -12.30
N GLU A 17 3.53 12.87 -13.21
CA GLU A 17 4.02 13.14 -14.58
C GLU A 17 4.47 14.59 -14.77
N ARG A 18 4.10 15.49 -13.88
CA ARG A 18 4.17 16.95 -14.02
C ARG A 18 3.21 17.49 -15.08
N GLU A 19 2.92 18.77 -15.01
CA GLU A 19 2.20 19.52 -16.04
C GLU A 19 3.21 20.41 -16.75
N VAL A 20 3.49 20.10 -18.03
CA VAL A 20 4.48 20.81 -18.85
C VAL A 20 3.79 21.42 -20.07
N PRO A 21 3.61 22.74 -20.13
CA PRO A 21 2.85 23.37 -21.22
C PRO A 21 3.61 23.53 -22.55
N TRP A 22 4.85 23.08 -22.65
CA TRP A 22 5.66 23.10 -23.87
C TRP A 22 6.07 21.68 -24.27
N MET A 23 6.43 21.51 -25.56
CA MET A 23 6.95 20.26 -26.06
C MET A 23 8.34 19.98 -25.49
N TYR A 24 8.60 18.73 -25.10
CA TYR A 24 9.90 18.29 -24.58
C TYR A 24 10.17 16.84 -25.01
N LEU A 25 11.43 16.39 -24.89
CA LEU A 25 11.76 14.97 -25.06
C LEU A 25 11.71 14.25 -23.72
N ASP A 26 11.00 13.12 -23.69
CA ASP A 26 11.05 12.20 -22.55
C ASP A 26 12.39 11.43 -22.51
N SER A 27 12.53 10.51 -21.53
CA SER A 27 13.75 9.71 -21.37
C SER A 27 14.03 8.76 -22.53
N LEU A 28 13.03 8.47 -23.36
CA LEU A 28 13.13 7.62 -24.53
C LEU A 28 13.30 8.42 -25.84
N GLY A 29 13.46 9.73 -25.76
CA GLY A 29 13.61 10.62 -26.90
C GLY A 29 12.32 10.82 -27.70
N LYS A 30 11.17 10.68 -27.03
CA LYS A 30 9.86 10.90 -27.65
C LYS A 30 9.32 12.28 -27.27
N VAL A 31 8.71 12.96 -28.27
CA VAL A 31 8.11 14.27 -28.03
C VAL A 31 6.84 14.12 -27.17
N THR A 32 6.85 14.83 -26.06
CA THR A 32 5.81 14.74 -25.02
C THR A 32 5.38 16.16 -24.61
N ILE A 33 4.15 16.33 -24.11
CA ILE A 33 3.59 17.60 -23.65
C ILE A 33 2.52 17.38 -22.56
N GLY A 34 2.16 18.42 -21.85
CA GLY A 34 1.09 18.39 -20.86
C GLY A 34 1.39 17.47 -19.69
N ILE A 35 0.47 16.59 -19.34
CA ILE A 35 0.62 15.60 -18.27
C ILE A 35 0.98 14.25 -18.93
N GLY A 36 2.21 14.15 -19.46
CA GLY A 36 2.75 12.93 -20.04
C GLY A 36 2.11 12.53 -21.40
N LYS A 37 1.51 13.47 -22.13
CA LYS A 37 0.88 13.19 -23.42
C LYS A 37 1.94 13.03 -24.52
N LEU A 38 2.07 11.80 -25.02
CA LEU A 38 2.93 11.48 -26.16
C LEU A 38 2.37 12.05 -27.45
N ILE A 39 3.20 12.77 -28.20
CA ILE A 39 2.92 13.34 -29.53
C ILE A 39 4.13 13.12 -30.45
N ASP A 40 4.66 11.88 -30.49
CA ASP A 40 5.93 11.56 -31.16
C ASP A 40 5.83 11.49 -32.70
N ASN A 41 4.75 12.02 -33.25
CA ASN A 41 4.53 12.27 -34.67
C ASN A 41 4.07 13.73 -34.85
N PRO A 42 4.62 14.49 -35.80
CA PRO A 42 4.22 15.89 -36.03
C PRO A 42 2.72 16.02 -36.37
N ASN A 43 2.13 15.02 -37.01
CA ASN A 43 0.69 15.02 -37.27
C ASN A 43 -0.15 14.85 -36.00
N ASP A 44 0.35 14.13 -35.01
CA ASP A 44 -0.32 14.00 -33.72
C ASP A 44 -0.27 15.33 -32.96
N ALA A 45 0.83 16.09 -33.04
CA ALA A 45 0.92 17.41 -32.45
C ALA A 45 -0.09 18.39 -33.11
N VAL A 46 -0.15 18.41 -34.43
CA VAL A 46 -1.14 19.22 -35.18
C VAL A 46 -2.59 18.81 -34.83
N LYS A 47 -2.88 17.52 -34.85
CA LYS A 47 -4.21 16.98 -34.53
C LYS A 47 -4.62 17.27 -33.08
N LEU A 48 -3.66 17.31 -32.12
CA LEU A 48 -3.91 17.65 -30.74
C LEU A 48 -4.53 19.05 -30.64
N GLY A 49 -4.00 20.02 -31.40
CA GLY A 49 -4.49 21.39 -31.47
C GLY A 49 -4.44 22.16 -30.17
N GLY A 50 -4.89 23.40 -30.20
CA GLY A 50 -4.98 24.26 -29.02
C GLY A 50 -3.67 24.91 -28.60
N PHE A 51 -2.61 24.82 -29.41
CA PHE A 51 -1.37 25.54 -29.18
C PHE A 51 -1.54 27.05 -29.39
N VAL A 52 -0.94 27.82 -28.50
CA VAL A 52 -0.85 29.27 -28.60
C VAL A 52 0.61 29.73 -28.60
N ARG A 53 0.89 30.85 -29.24
CA ARG A 53 2.21 31.47 -29.18
C ARG A 53 2.44 32.08 -27.80
N LYS A 54 3.65 31.91 -27.30
CA LYS A 54 4.08 32.48 -25.99
C LYS A 54 4.12 34.02 -26.03
N SER A 55 4.32 34.62 -27.21
CA SER A 55 4.50 36.07 -27.38
C SER A 55 3.20 36.87 -27.22
N ASP A 56 2.09 36.34 -27.72
CA ASP A 56 0.83 37.08 -27.87
C ASP A 56 -0.42 36.27 -27.53
N ASN A 57 -0.25 35.03 -27.13
CA ASN A 57 -1.32 34.04 -26.86
C ASN A 57 -2.23 33.77 -28.07
N ALA A 58 -1.85 34.20 -29.28
CA ALA A 58 -2.61 33.91 -30.47
C ALA A 58 -2.49 32.42 -30.85
N PRO A 59 -3.52 31.82 -31.49
CA PRO A 59 -3.48 30.44 -31.97
C PRO A 59 -2.30 30.20 -32.90
N ALA A 60 -1.56 29.12 -32.67
CA ALA A 60 -0.47 28.69 -33.52
C ALA A 60 -1.00 28.08 -34.83
N THR A 61 -0.31 28.33 -35.93
CA THR A 61 -0.56 27.67 -37.21
C THR A 61 -0.02 26.24 -37.23
N GLU A 62 -0.51 25.40 -38.11
CA GLU A 62 0.05 24.04 -38.29
C GLU A 62 1.55 24.07 -38.58
N GLN A 63 2.01 25.03 -39.38
CA GLN A 63 3.43 25.12 -39.75
C GLN A 63 4.29 25.46 -38.56
N GLU A 64 3.84 26.34 -37.64
CA GLU A 64 4.53 26.67 -36.42
C GLU A 64 4.62 25.42 -35.50
N ILE A 65 3.52 24.67 -35.37
CA ILE A 65 3.48 23.43 -34.59
C ILE A 65 4.48 22.40 -35.13
N ARG A 66 4.51 22.18 -36.45
CA ARG A 66 5.45 21.26 -37.11
C ARG A 66 6.89 21.69 -36.94
N ASN A 67 7.18 22.95 -37.10
CA ASN A 67 8.53 23.51 -36.97
C ASN A 67 9.04 23.34 -35.53
N GLU A 68 8.22 23.68 -34.54
CA GLU A 68 8.62 23.52 -33.15
C GLU A 68 8.76 22.05 -32.76
N TRP A 69 7.85 21.18 -33.23
CA TRP A 69 7.97 19.75 -33.02
C TRP A 69 9.31 19.21 -33.57
N GLN A 70 9.68 19.61 -34.79
CA GLN A 70 10.95 19.18 -35.41
C GLN A 70 12.15 19.69 -34.63
N MET A 71 12.11 20.94 -34.17
CA MET A 71 13.17 21.52 -33.32
C MET A 71 13.33 20.74 -32.02
N VAL A 72 12.25 20.41 -31.35
CA VAL A 72 12.27 19.61 -30.14
C VAL A 72 12.80 18.20 -30.40
N LYS A 73 12.32 17.53 -31.45
CA LYS A 73 12.72 16.17 -31.82
C LYS A 73 14.22 16.05 -32.07
N THR A 74 14.85 17.08 -32.66
CA THR A 74 16.28 17.09 -32.99
C THR A 74 17.13 17.81 -31.93
N SER A 75 16.57 18.22 -30.81
CA SER A 75 17.23 19.04 -29.79
C SER A 75 18.38 18.33 -29.05
N GLY A 76 18.43 17.00 -29.08
CA GLY A 76 19.44 16.21 -28.35
C GLY A 76 19.23 16.21 -26.81
N THR A 77 18.06 16.62 -26.32
CA THR A 77 17.77 16.76 -24.86
C THR A 77 17.11 15.53 -24.25
N ALA A 78 17.07 14.40 -24.94
CA ALA A 78 16.50 13.16 -24.43
C ALA A 78 17.15 12.74 -23.10
N GLY A 79 16.32 12.40 -22.10
CA GLY A 79 16.78 12.03 -20.77
C GLY A 79 17.32 13.20 -19.91
N GLN A 80 17.33 14.41 -20.45
CA GLN A 80 17.71 15.62 -19.72
C GLN A 80 16.48 16.32 -19.10
N SER A 81 16.71 17.40 -18.34
CA SER A 81 15.61 18.15 -17.75
C SER A 81 14.71 18.76 -18.83
N TYR A 82 13.40 18.49 -18.73
CA TYR A 82 12.37 19.09 -19.59
C TYR A 82 12.42 20.63 -19.62
N LYS A 83 12.94 21.26 -18.55
CA LYS A 83 13.10 22.72 -18.43
C LYS A 83 14.08 23.31 -19.44
N LEU A 84 14.99 22.51 -19.99
CA LEU A 84 15.94 23.00 -21.01
C LEU A 84 15.26 23.52 -22.28
N LEU A 85 14.05 23.03 -22.56
CA LEU A 85 13.27 23.47 -23.72
C LEU A 85 12.28 24.60 -23.43
N GLU A 86 12.13 24.99 -22.15
CA GLU A 86 11.18 26.06 -21.76
C GLU A 86 11.47 27.41 -22.43
N SER A 87 12.76 27.78 -22.50
CA SER A 87 13.21 29.03 -23.15
C SER A 87 13.38 28.91 -24.66
N ARG A 88 13.49 27.68 -25.18
CA ARG A 88 13.75 27.40 -26.58
C ARG A 88 12.48 27.17 -27.42
N THR A 89 11.35 26.92 -26.75
CA THR A 89 10.03 26.70 -27.37
C THR A 89 9.21 27.99 -27.30
N ASN A 90 8.48 28.27 -28.39
CA ASN A 90 7.65 29.45 -28.56
C ASN A 90 6.14 29.15 -28.44
N LEU A 91 5.76 27.87 -28.42
CA LEU A 91 4.37 27.44 -28.32
C LEU A 91 4.08 26.90 -26.92
N ARG A 92 2.84 27.08 -26.50
CA ARG A 92 2.33 26.56 -25.21
C ARG A 92 0.94 25.95 -25.43
N LEU A 93 0.63 24.93 -24.64
CA LEU A 93 -0.76 24.54 -24.40
C LEU A 93 -1.26 25.28 -23.15
N PRO A 94 -2.38 25.98 -23.21
CA PRO A 94 -3.06 26.51 -22.03
C PRO A 94 -3.45 25.39 -21.04
N SER A 95 -3.47 25.70 -19.74
CA SER A 95 -3.72 24.68 -18.70
C SER A 95 -5.08 24.01 -18.82
N ASP A 96 -6.12 24.75 -19.18
CA ASP A 96 -7.46 24.23 -19.47
C ASP A 96 -7.44 23.21 -20.62
N ARG A 97 -6.64 23.47 -21.67
CA ARG A 97 -6.48 22.53 -22.77
C ARG A 97 -5.71 21.28 -22.34
N ILE A 98 -4.67 21.43 -21.52
CA ILE A 98 -3.93 20.29 -20.94
C ILE A 98 -4.87 19.42 -20.11
N HIS A 99 -5.70 20.04 -19.27
CA HIS A 99 -6.68 19.31 -18.44
C HIS A 99 -7.73 18.60 -19.29
N GLN A 100 -8.24 19.25 -20.34
CA GLN A 100 -9.17 18.60 -21.28
C GLN A 100 -8.55 17.37 -21.93
N ILE A 101 -7.31 17.47 -22.43
CA ILE A 101 -6.57 16.33 -23.00
C ILE A 101 -6.42 15.19 -21.98
N ALA A 102 -6.14 15.53 -20.73
CA ALA A 102 -6.01 14.53 -19.67
C ALA A 102 -7.34 13.82 -19.37
N PHE A 103 -8.46 14.55 -19.35
CA PHE A 103 -9.80 13.97 -19.20
C PHE A 103 -10.20 13.12 -20.41
N ASP A 104 -9.89 13.55 -21.62
CA ASP A 104 -10.16 12.77 -22.85
C ASP A 104 -9.38 11.45 -22.81
N TYR A 105 -8.13 11.49 -22.36
CA TYR A 105 -7.30 10.30 -22.17
C TYR A 105 -7.88 9.36 -21.12
N ALA A 106 -8.28 9.90 -19.97
CA ALA A 106 -8.92 9.13 -18.92
C ALA A 106 -10.21 8.46 -19.40
N ASN A 107 -11.03 9.16 -20.18
CA ASN A 107 -12.25 8.59 -20.78
C ASN A 107 -11.93 7.45 -21.75
N GLY A 108 -10.83 7.56 -22.51
CA GLY A 108 -10.32 6.47 -23.33
C GLY A 108 -9.98 5.23 -22.54
N ILE A 109 -9.30 5.39 -21.40
CA ILE A 109 -8.98 4.31 -20.45
C ILE A 109 -10.27 3.66 -19.90
N ILE A 110 -11.24 4.47 -19.48
CA ILE A 110 -12.53 3.99 -18.99
C ILE A 110 -13.26 3.15 -20.04
N ASN A 111 -13.35 3.65 -21.27
CA ASN A 111 -14.01 2.96 -22.37
C ASN A 111 -13.31 1.63 -22.68
N TYR A 112 -11.98 1.61 -22.66
CA TYR A 112 -11.20 0.37 -22.81
C TYR A 112 -11.55 -0.64 -21.71
N LEU A 113 -11.55 -0.23 -20.46
CA LEU A 113 -11.86 -1.12 -19.33
C LEU A 113 -13.29 -1.65 -19.41
N LYS A 114 -14.28 -0.81 -19.69
CA LYS A 114 -15.67 -1.21 -19.90
C LYS A 114 -15.78 -2.20 -21.08
N GLY A 115 -15.11 -1.94 -22.19
CA GLY A 115 -15.06 -2.85 -23.34
C GLY A 115 -14.41 -4.20 -23.05
N LYS A 116 -13.55 -4.28 -22.04
CA LYS A 116 -12.97 -5.54 -21.51
C LYS A 116 -13.83 -6.21 -20.43
N GLY A 117 -15.02 -5.67 -20.15
CA GLY A 117 -15.99 -6.23 -19.21
C GLY A 117 -15.67 -5.92 -17.74
N HIS A 118 -14.96 -4.83 -17.46
CA HIS A 118 -14.82 -4.32 -16.09
C HIS A 118 -16.07 -3.56 -15.67
N ALA A 119 -16.55 -3.80 -14.45
CA ALA A 119 -17.72 -3.15 -13.88
C ALA A 119 -17.35 -1.75 -13.33
N TRP A 120 -16.80 -0.90 -14.21
CA TRP A 120 -16.21 0.40 -13.87
C TRP A 120 -17.07 1.26 -12.94
N ASP A 121 -18.38 1.32 -13.24
CA ASP A 121 -19.28 2.22 -12.52
C ASP A 121 -19.57 1.75 -11.06
N SER A 122 -19.35 0.47 -10.78
CA SER A 122 -19.45 -0.08 -9.41
C SER A 122 -18.17 0.08 -8.61
N TYR A 123 -17.04 0.43 -9.23
CA TYR A 123 -15.77 0.53 -8.53
C TYR A 123 -15.73 1.73 -7.58
N ALA A 124 -15.12 1.55 -6.41
CA ALA A 124 -14.85 2.62 -5.47
C ALA A 124 -13.94 3.71 -6.10
N ALA A 125 -13.99 4.92 -5.56
CA ALA A 125 -13.19 6.05 -6.04
C ALA A 125 -11.70 5.73 -6.10
N ASP A 126 -11.14 5.10 -5.07
CA ASP A 126 -9.74 4.67 -5.04
C ASP A 126 -9.41 3.69 -6.18
N ALA A 127 -10.29 2.73 -6.45
CA ALA A 127 -10.11 1.81 -7.57
C ALA A 127 -10.10 2.54 -8.92
N GLN A 128 -11.04 3.46 -9.11
CA GLN A 128 -11.10 4.24 -10.35
C GLN A 128 -9.83 5.06 -10.56
N LEU A 129 -9.36 5.80 -9.55
CA LEU A 129 -8.14 6.60 -9.66
C LEU A 129 -6.89 5.73 -9.86
N GLY A 130 -6.80 4.58 -9.17
CA GLY A 130 -5.71 3.62 -9.33
C GLY A 130 -5.63 3.03 -10.74
N LEU A 131 -6.76 2.63 -11.30
CA LEU A 131 -6.85 2.09 -12.67
C LEU A 131 -6.57 3.16 -13.74
N LEU A 132 -7.01 4.40 -13.54
CA LEU A 132 -6.63 5.51 -14.41
C LEU A 132 -5.11 5.74 -14.38
N SER A 133 -4.49 5.71 -13.20
CA SER A 133 -3.03 5.84 -13.08
C SER A 133 -2.28 4.69 -13.75
N LEU A 134 -2.75 3.45 -13.65
CA LEU A 134 -2.18 2.31 -14.39
C LEU A 134 -2.36 2.49 -15.92
N GLY A 135 -3.53 2.99 -16.33
CA GLY A 135 -3.83 3.26 -17.74
C GLY A 135 -2.94 4.34 -18.34
N TRP A 136 -2.47 5.29 -17.53
CA TRP A 136 -1.53 6.33 -17.97
C TRP A 136 -0.20 5.77 -18.47
N ILE A 137 0.23 4.63 -17.91
CA ILE A 137 1.47 3.94 -18.30
C ILE A 137 1.21 2.86 -19.35
N GLY A 138 -0.04 2.40 -19.49
CA GLY A 138 -0.45 1.36 -20.42
C GLY A 138 -0.98 0.10 -19.75
N LEU A 139 -2.30 -0.08 -19.79
CA LEU A 139 -2.99 -1.22 -19.16
C LEU A 139 -2.52 -2.58 -19.65
N GLY A 140 -2.01 -2.65 -20.90
CA GLY A 140 -1.49 -3.89 -21.47
C GLY A 140 -0.32 -4.51 -20.72
N SER A 141 0.38 -3.71 -19.93
CA SER A 141 1.50 -4.17 -19.09
C SER A 141 1.04 -4.85 -17.79
N TYR A 142 -0.27 -4.81 -17.46
CA TYR A 142 -0.81 -5.28 -16.19
C TYR A 142 -1.92 -6.34 -16.33
N PRO A 143 -1.77 -7.38 -17.16
CA PRO A 143 -2.85 -8.33 -17.42
C PRO A 143 -3.31 -9.08 -16.16
N LYS A 144 -2.40 -9.47 -15.28
CA LYS A 144 -2.72 -10.14 -14.02
C LYS A 144 -3.45 -9.22 -13.05
N CYS A 145 -2.96 -7.97 -12.88
CA CYS A 145 -3.62 -6.95 -12.07
C CYS A 145 -5.06 -6.76 -12.52
N LEU A 146 -5.30 -6.56 -13.82
CA LEU A 146 -6.64 -6.38 -14.39
C LEU A 146 -7.52 -7.62 -14.21
N GLY A 147 -6.96 -8.82 -14.30
CA GLY A 147 -7.66 -10.07 -13.99
C GLY A 147 -8.17 -10.11 -12.56
N TYR A 148 -7.33 -9.75 -11.60
CA TYR A 148 -7.71 -9.66 -10.18
C TYR A 148 -8.74 -8.55 -9.91
N VAL A 149 -8.60 -7.38 -10.55
CA VAL A 149 -9.61 -6.30 -10.48
C VAL A 149 -10.96 -6.81 -10.94
N LYS A 150 -11.02 -7.50 -12.06
CA LYS A 150 -12.27 -8.02 -12.64
C LYS A 150 -12.96 -9.05 -11.75
N SER A 151 -12.18 -9.83 -10.99
CA SER A 151 -12.70 -10.81 -10.01
C SER A 151 -12.93 -10.22 -8.62
N GLY A 152 -12.72 -8.90 -8.41
CA GLY A 152 -12.88 -8.26 -7.11
C GLY A 152 -11.75 -8.50 -6.11
N ASN A 153 -10.65 -9.12 -6.54
CA ASN A 153 -9.50 -9.45 -5.69
C ASN A 153 -8.50 -8.28 -5.61
N TRP A 154 -8.92 -7.19 -5.00
CA TRP A 154 -8.21 -5.91 -4.99
C TRP A 154 -6.81 -5.96 -4.36
N PHE A 155 -6.61 -6.78 -3.32
CA PHE A 155 -5.31 -6.92 -2.66
C PHE A 155 -4.28 -7.62 -3.56
N TYR A 156 -4.70 -8.64 -4.30
CA TYR A 156 -3.86 -9.29 -5.32
C TYR A 156 -3.59 -8.33 -6.50
N ALA A 157 -4.61 -7.58 -6.92
CA ALA A 157 -4.44 -6.55 -7.94
C ALA A 157 -3.37 -5.54 -7.53
N ALA A 158 -3.36 -5.12 -6.26
CA ALA A 158 -2.35 -4.21 -5.73
C ALA A 158 -0.93 -4.81 -5.79
N GLY A 159 -0.77 -6.09 -5.46
CA GLY A 159 0.52 -6.78 -5.55
C GLY A 159 1.08 -6.83 -6.98
N GLU A 160 0.21 -7.00 -7.97
CA GLU A 160 0.57 -7.03 -9.40
C GLU A 160 0.72 -5.64 -10.05
N ALA A 161 0.38 -4.56 -9.35
CA ALA A 161 0.58 -3.18 -9.81
C ALA A 161 2.02 -2.74 -9.56
N SER A 162 2.99 -3.40 -10.21
CA SER A 162 4.42 -3.13 -10.06
C SER A 162 4.93 -2.18 -11.15
N PHE A 163 5.62 -1.12 -10.75
CA PHE A 163 6.28 -0.17 -11.65
C PHE A 163 7.67 0.22 -11.10
N PRO A 164 8.68 -0.65 -11.30
CA PRO A 164 10.00 -0.53 -10.66
C PRO A 164 10.73 0.78 -10.96
N THR A 165 10.49 1.38 -12.13
CA THR A 165 11.14 2.63 -12.56
C THR A 165 10.59 3.88 -11.87
N SER A 166 9.47 3.78 -11.15
CA SER A 166 8.90 4.87 -10.35
C SER A 166 8.29 4.34 -9.04
N PRO A 167 9.10 4.21 -7.99
CA PRO A 167 8.63 3.72 -6.68
C PRO A 167 7.47 4.54 -6.09
N LYS A 168 7.48 5.87 -6.27
CA LYS A 168 6.40 6.76 -5.84
C LYS A 168 5.07 6.40 -6.52
N ARG A 169 5.08 6.19 -7.83
CA ARG A 169 3.89 5.80 -8.60
C ARG A 169 3.39 4.43 -8.17
N GLN A 170 4.30 3.45 -8.07
CA GLN A 170 3.96 2.11 -7.64
C GLN A 170 3.29 2.11 -6.26
N ALA A 171 3.87 2.79 -5.28
CA ALA A 171 3.31 2.90 -3.94
C ALA A 171 1.91 3.52 -3.95
N SER A 172 1.70 4.59 -4.72
CA SER A 172 0.39 5.25 -4.87
C SER A 172 -0.65 4.32 -5.51
N GLN A 173 -0.30 3.63 -6.59
CA GLN A 173 -1.20 2.69 -7.28
C GLN A 173 -1.58 1.50 -6.38
N GLN A 174 -0.61 0.91 -5.70
CA GLN A 174 -0.84 -0.18 -4.77
C GLN A 174 -1.72 0.25 -3.60
N ARG A 175 -1.48 1.45 -3.02
CA ARG A 175 -2.30 2.00 -1.95
C ARG A 175 -3.74 2.23 -2.39
N LEU A 176 -3.96 2.81 -3.58
CA LEU A 176 -5.28 3.02 -4.15
C LEU A 176 -6.06 1.71 -4.33
N LEU A 177 -5.43 0.68 -4.90
CA LEU A 177 -6.08 -0.62 -5.08
C LEU A 177 -6.35 -1.34 -3.74
N ARG A 178 -5.44 -1.25 -2.75
CA ARG A 178 -5.71 -1.77 -1.40
C ARG A 178 -6.87 -1.05 -0.73
N ASN A 179 -6.96 0.27 -0.86
CA ASN A 179 -8.08 1.04 -0.32
C ASN A 179 -9.41 0.61 -0.94
N ALA A 180 -9.44 0.34 -2.25
CA ALA A 180 -10.63 -0.21 -2.90
C ALA A 180 -11.11 -1.53 -2.25
N GLY A 181 -10.17 -2.43 -1.94
CA GLY A 181 -10.47 -3.65 -1.19
C GLY A 181 -11.01 -3.37 0.21
N ARG A 182 -10.42 -2.41 0.92
CA ARG A 182 -10.87 -1.98 2.26
C ARG A 182 -12.25 -1.36 2.24
N VAL A 183 -12.57 -0.54 1.23
CA VAL A 183 -13.90 0.07 1.05
C VAL A 183 -14.97 -1.01 0.99
N ILE A 184 -14.75 -2.04 0.19
CA ILE A 184 -15.69 -3.17 0.05
C ILE A 184 -15.77 -3.98 1.33
N ALA A 185 -14.62 -4.39 1.91
CA ALA A 185 -14.57 -5.24 3.09
C ALA A 185 -15.18 -4.59 4.34
N ARG A 186 -15.12 -3.26 4.43
CA ARG A 186 -15.60 -2.49 5.59
C ARG A 186 -16.94 -1.79 5.36
N GLY A 187 -17.53 -1.89 4.17
CA GLY A 187 -18.76 -1.16 3.83
C GLY A 187 -18.58 0.36 3.87
N LEU A 188 -17.37 0.86 3.57
CA LEU A 188 -17.11 2.30 3.54
C LEU A 188 -17.77 2.93 2.32
N ASP A 189 -17.97 4.25 2.36
CA ASP A 189 -18.57 5.00 1.26
C ASP A 189 -17.65 4.92 0.02
N PRO A 190 -18.11 4.30 -1.08
CA PRO A 190 -17.34 4.15 -2.30
C PRO A 190 -17.17 5.46 -3.09
N GLU A 191 -17.92 6.52 -2.76
CA GLU A 191 -17.77 7.85 -3.38
C GLU A 191 -16.59 8.63 -2.79
N VAL A 192 -16.16 8.28 -1.58
CA VAL A 192 -15.04 8.92 -0.91
C VAL A 192 -13.72 8.41 -1.48
N LEU A 193 -12.82 9.34 -1.82
CA LEU A 193 -11.43 9.01 -2.16
C LEU A 193 -10.62 8.85 -0.87
N TRP A 194 -10.56 7.64 -0.36
CA TRP A 194 -9.87 7.30 0.90
C TRP A 194 -8.36 7.47 0.80
N PHE A 195 -7.81 7.50 -0.40
CA PHE A 195 -6.41 7.81 -0.66
C PHE A 195 -6.01 9.21 -0.14
N ASP A 196 -6.88 10.19 -0.29
CA ASP A 196 -6.63 11.57 0.17
C ASP A 196 -7.08 11.80 1.63
N GLN A 197 -7.86 10.86 2.18
CA GLN A 197 -8.19 10.96 3.59
C GLN A 197 -6.94 10.76 4.43
N PRO A 198 -6.78 11.52 5.52
CA PRO A 198 -5.76 11.20 6.49
C PRO A 198 -5.88 9.71 6.81
N THR A 199 -4.80 8.97 6.67
CA THR A 199 -4.77 7.63 7.24
C THR A 199 -5.09 7.82 8.71
N GLN A 200 -6.31 7.54 9.10
CA GLN A 200 -6.67 7.35 10.50
C GLN A 200 -6.09 5.99 10.91
N GLY A 201 -4.78 5.84 10.66
CA GLY A 201 -4.06 4.67 11.03
C GLY A 201 -3.80 4.73 12.52
N ARG A 202 -4.42 3.85 13.26
CA ARG A 202 -4.02 3.52 14.59
C ARG A 202 -3.15 2.28 14.54
N ALA A 203 -2.10 2.29 15.33
CA ALA A 203 -1.35 1.09 15.65
C ALA A 203 -1.65 0.72 17.11
N PHE A 204 -1.88 -0.54 17.35
CA PHE A 204 -2.01 -1.07 18.71
C PHE A 204 -0.78 -1.91 19.01
N PHE A 205 -0.16 -1.61 20.15
CA PHE A 205 0.99 -2.33 20.66
C PHE A 205 0.62 -2.98 22.00
N PHE A 206 0.84 -4.28 22.10
CA PHE A 206 0.51 -5.07 23.28
C PHE A 206 1.79 -5.46 24.02
N LYS A 207 1.69 -5.41 25.33
CA LYS A 207 2.71 -5.92 26.24
C LYS A 207 2.06 -6.37 27.54
N GLU A 208 2.27 -7.63 27.91
CA GLU A 208 1.62 -8.19 29.10
C GLU A 208 0.10 -7.97 29.04
N ASN A 209 -0.52 -7.48 30.12
CA ASN A 209 -1.95 -7.20 30.19
C ASN A 209 -2.35 -5.79 29.72
N ARG A 210 -1.44 -5.07 29.06
CA ARG A 210 -1.62 -3.67 28.63
C ARG A 210 -1.49 -3.51 27.14
N TYR A 211 -2.03 -2.39 26.65
CA TYR A 211 -1.82 -1.96 25.28
C TYR A 211 -1.64 -0.44 25.18
N LEU A 212 -0.95 -0.03 24.14
CA LEU A 212 -0.91 1.34 23.65
C LEU A 212 -1.71 1.43 22.36
N SER A 213 -2.48 2.49 22.18
CA SER A 213 -2.92 2.95 20.87
C SER A 213 -2.08 4.15 20.45
N TYR A 214 -1.64 4.12 19.22
CA TYR A 214 -0.71 5.09 18.63
C TYR A 214 -1.33 5.68 17.37
N ASP A 215 -1.40 7.00 17.33
CA ASP A 215 -1.79 7.72 16.11
C ASP A 215 -0.59 7.76 15.16
N ILE A 216 -0.71 7.04 14.04
CA ILE A 216 0.36 6.91 13.06
C ILE A 216 0.68 8.25 12.39
N LYS A 217 -0.33 9.08 12.13
CA LYS A 217 -0.18 10.37 11.48
C LYS A 217 0.38 11.42 12.43
N GLY A 218 -0.15 11.47 13.63
CA GLY A 218 0.27 12.42 14.65
C GLY A 218 1.60 12.07 15.29
N ASN A 219 2.05 10.80 15.14
CA ASN A 219 3.28 10.27 15.71
C ASN A 219 3.32 10.39 17.25
N PHE A 220 2.21 10.02 17.91
CA PHE A 220 2.10 10.06 19.36
C PHE A 220 1.21 8.94 19.91
N ILE A 221 1.43 8.61 21.21
CA ILE A 221 0.54 7.71 21.96
C ILE A 221 -0.76 8.46 22.28
N GLU A 222 -1.90 7.86 21.98
CA GLU A 222 -3.19 8.44 22.29
C GLU A 222 -3.37 8.67 23.80
N PRO A 223 -4.07 9.74 24.22
CA PRO A 223 -4.31 10.03 25.64
C PRO A 223 -4.99 8.86 26.38
N GLY A 224 -4.64 8.70 27.65
CA GLY A 224 -5.19 7.61 28.50
C GLY A 224 -4.51 6.26 28.29
N ARG A 225 -3.34 6.24 27.63
CA ARG A 225 -2.56 5.01 27.44
C ARG A 225 -1.26 5.02 28.28
N PRO A 226 -0.74 3.83 28.68
CA PRO A 226 -1.27 2.50 28.40
C PRO A 226 -2.55 2.19 29.19
N ALA A 227 -3.44 1.42 28.58
CA ALA A 227 -4.64 0.89 29.23
C ALA A 227 -4.53 -0.63 29.40
N LEU A 228 -5.36 -1.20 30.28
CA LEU A 228 -5.55 -2.64 30.37
C LEU A 228 -6.24 -3.16 29.11
N ILE A 229 -5.87 -4.37 28.66
CA ILE A 229 -6.51 -4.99 27.49
C ILE A 229 -8.01 -5.14 27.72
N ASP A 230 -8.44 -5.59 28.90
CA ASP A 230 -9.85 -5.63 29.29
C ASP A 230 -9.96 -5.43 30.80
N SER A 231 -10.35 -4.23 31.21
CA SER A 231 -10.54 -3.87 32.62
C SER A 231 -11.92 -4.27 33.16
N ARG A 232 -12.83 -4.76 32.30
CA ARG A 232 -14.25 -5.01 32.58
C ARG A 232 -15.05 -3.77 33.00
N GLY A 233 -14.48 -2.60 32.87
CA GLY A 233 -15.07 -1.35 33.37
C GLY A 233 -15.27 -0.24 32.34
N ASN A 234 -14.55 -0.24 31.21
CA ASN A 234 -14.64 0.82 30.22
C ASN A 234 -14.62 0.29 28.79
N PRO A 235 -15.78 -0.11 28.23
CA PRO A 235 -15.86 -0.66 26.88
C PRO A 235 -15.34 0.28 25.78
N ALA A 236 -15.31 1.59 26.04
CA ALA A 236 -14.83 2.56 25.06
C ALA A 236 -13.29 2.56 24.91
N ASN A 237 -12.57 2.10 25.94
CA ASN A 237 -11.12 2.10 25.98
C ASN A 237 -10.50 0.70 26.04
N ASP A 238 -11.29 -0.34 26.20
CA ASP A 238 -10.86 -1.70 26.39
C ASP A 238 -11.14 -2.55 25.15
N TRP A 239 -10.58 -3.75 25.12
CA TRP A 239 -10.92 -4.81 24.20
C TRP A 239 -11.99 -5.70 24.83
N PRO A 240 -13.28 -5.36 24.67
CA PRO A 240 -14.33 -6.00 25.46
C PRO A 240 -14.44 -7.50 25.16
N GLY A 241 -14.57 -8.28 26.24
CA GLY A 241 -14.70 -9.74 26.19
C GLY A 241 -13.38 -10.51 26.31
N PHE A 242 -12.22 -9.85 26.18
CA PHE A 242 -10.91 -10.54 26.28
C PHE A 242 -10.67 -11.18 27.66
N ALA A 243 -11.17 -10.57 28.73
CA ALA A 243 -11.08 -11.15 30.07
C ALA A 243 -11.88 -12.46 30.21
N ASN A 244 -13.01 -12.58 29.49
CA ASN A 244 -13.86 -13.78 29.56
C ASN A 244 -13.25 -14.97 28.79
N VAL A 245 -12.34 -14.71 27.87
CA VAL A 245 -11.74 -15.71 26.98
C VAL A 245 -10.24 -15.91 27.22
N GLY A 246 -9.69 -15.29 28.26
CA GLY A 246 -8.29 -15.49 28.67
C GLY A 246 -7.24 -14.70 27.88
N PHE A 247 -7.65 -13.71 27.07
CA PHE A 247 -6.75 -12.87 26.28
C PHE A 247 -6.39 -11.54 26.95
N SER A 248 -6.99 -11.21 28.09
CA SER A 248 -6.69 -9.97 28.82
C SER A 248 -5.30 -9.95 29.48
N ASN A 249 -4.66 -11.12 29.64
CA ASN A 249 -3.32 -11.25 30.23
C ASN A 249 -2.19 -11.21 29.20
N GLY A 250 -2.49 -10.83 27.96
CA GLY A 250 -1.51 -10.69 26.91
C GLY A 250 -1.96 -11.30 25.59
N VAL A 251 -1.33 -10.82 24.54
CA VAL A 251 -1.46 -11.27 23.15
C VAL A 251 -0.06 -11.53 22.63
N ASP A 252 0.18 -12.71 22.06
CA ASP A 252 1.51 -13.10 21.60
C ASP A 252 1.78 -12.60 20.18
N ALA A 253 0.77 -12.62 19.30
CA ALA A 253 0.84 -12.07 17.96
C ALA A 253 -0.52 -11.54 17.52
N ALA A 254 -0.51 -10.55 16.61
CA ALA A 254 -1.73 -10.00 16.04
C ALA A 254 -1.51 -9.69 14.55
N ILE A 255 -2.57 -9.83 13.75
CA ILE A 255 -2.54 -9.54 12.33
C ILE A 255 -3.87 -8.95 11.86
N ASN A 256 -3.83 -7.81 11.20
CA ASN A 256 -4.96 -7.27 10.47
C ASN A 256 -5.11 -8.01 9.13
N TRP A 257 -6.24 -8.72 8.98
CA TRP A 257 -6.47 -9.52 7.78
C TRP A 257 -6.80 -8.70 6.53
N GLY A 258 -7.13 -7.42 6.71
CA GLY A 258 -7.45 -6.51 5.61
C GLY A 258 -8.93 -6.53 5.19
N ASP A 259 -9.75 -7.38 5.80
CA ASP A 259 -11.18 -7.54 5.52
C ASP A 259 -12.09 -7.06 6.67
N GLY A 260 -11.53 -6.25 7.59
CA GLY A 260 -12.22 -5.78 8.79
C GLY A 260 -12.06 -6.70 9.99
N ARG A 261 -11.27 -7.78 9.86
CA ARG A 261 -10.95 -8.68 10.98
C ARG A 261 -9.49 -8.53 11.39
N VAL A 262 -9.27 -8.63 12.68
CA VAL A 262 -7.95 -8.86 13.27
C VAL A 262 -7.95 -10.24 13.90
N PHE A 263 -6.92 -11.03 13.62
CA PHE A 263 -6.66 -12.27 14.32
C PHE A 263 -5.62 -12.01 15.41
N LEU A 264 -5.92 -12.48 16.62
CA LEU A 264 -5.03 -12.37 17.77
C LEU A 264 -4.70 -13.78 18.25
N PHE A 265 -3.42 -14.02 18.50
CA PHE A 265 -2.90 -15.32 18.88
C PHE A 265 -2.42 -15.29 20.31
N LYS A 266 -2.64 -16.39 21.05
CA LYS A 266 -2.13 -16.59 22.39
C LYS A 266 -1.93 -18.08 22.67
N GLY A 267 -0.69 -18.50 22.89
CA GLY A 267 -0.34 -19.91 22.99
C GLY A 267 -0.80 -20.66 21.74
N ASP A 268 -1.48 -21.77 21.92
CA ASP A 268 -2.00 -22.64 20.87
C ASP A 268 -3.36 -22.20 20.28
N LYS A 269 -3.86 -21.03 20.71
CA LYS A 269 -5.18 -20.53 20.33
C LYS A 269 -5.13 -19.21 19.57
N TYR A 270 -6.19 -18.95 18.82
CA TYR A 270 -6.46 -17.65 18.23
C TYR A 270 -7.94 -17.29 18.38
N LEU A 271 -8.23 -16.00 18.35
CA LEU A 271 -9.56 -15.45 18.18
C LEU A 271 -9.60 -14.49 16.99
N SER A 272 -10.77 -14.23 16.42
CA SER A 272 -10.96 -13.13 15.49
C SER A 272 -11.79 -12.01 16.11
N TYR A 273 -11.35 -10.78 15.84
CA TYR A 273 -11.97 -9.56 16.33
C TYR A 273 -12.45 -8.72 15.16
N ASN A 274 -13.67 -8.22 15.25
CA ASN A 274 -14.25 -7.36 14.23
C ASN A 274 -13.93 -5.89 14.57
N ILE A 275 -13.23 -5.23 13.66
CA ILE A 275 -12.79 -3.84 13.82
C ILE A 275 -14.00 -2.88 13.86
N GLN A 276 -15.00 -3.11 13.02
CA GLN A 276 -16.17 -2.22 12.87
C GLN A 276 -17.09 -2.26 14.09
N THR A 277 -17.36 -3.48 14.60
CA THR A 277 -18.26 -3.65 15.76
C THR A 277 -17.52 -3.58 17.09
N ASN A 278 -16.19 -3.46 17.08
CA ASN A 278 -15.34 -3.47 18.27
C ASN A 278 -15.66 -4.63 19.22
N SER A 279 -15.71 -5.85 18.69
CA SER A 279 -16.12 -7.04 19.44
C SER A 279 -15.46 -8.32 18.93
N ILE A 280 -15.40 -9.34 19.77
CA ILE A 280 -14.95 -10.68 19.37
C ILE A 280 -15.95 -11.23 18.36
N ALA A 281 -15.48 -11.48 17.13
CA ALA A 281 -16.29 -12.08 16.06
C ALA A 281 -16.32 -13.61 16.18
N LYS A 282 -15.19 -14.21 16.61
CA LYS A 282 -15.06 -15.64 16.85
C LYS A 282 -14.29 -15.85 18.16
N PRO A 283 -14.85 -16.64 19.08
CA PRO A 283 -14.17 -16.96 20.34
C PRO A 283 -12.90 -17.79 20.09
N PRO A 284 -12.01 -17.94 21.08
CA PRO A 284 -10.77 -18.68 20.92
C PRO A 284 -10.99 -20.14 20.52
N VAL A 285 -10.25 -20.55 19.49
CA VAL A 285 -10.13 -21.92 19.03
C VAL A 285 -8.66 -22.26 18.82
N LEU A 286 -8.33 -23.53 18.71
CA LEU A 286 -6.94 -23.97 18.40
C LEU A 286 -6.51 -23.42 17.05
N ILE A 287 -5.22 -23.08 16.92
CA ILE A 287 -4.64 -22.62 15.66
C ILE A 287 -4.82 -23.68 14.58
N ASP A 288 -4.46 -24.92 14.87
CA ASP A 288 -4.69 -26.07 13.99
C ASP A 288 -4.92 -27.31 14.83
N SER A 289 -6.18 -27.73 14.95
CA SER A 289 -6.56 -28.95 15.67
C SER A 289 -6.25 -30.23 14.85
N GLY A 290 -6.10 -30.08 13.54
CA GLY A 290 -5.99 -31.16 12.56
C GLY A 290 -7.34 -31.78 12.19
N ASN A 291 -8.44 -31.28 12.72
CA ASN A 291 -9.76 -31.92 12.56
C ASN A 291 -10.87 -31.00 12.04
N THR A 292 -10.67 -29.69 11.99
CA THR A 292 -11.74 -28.71 11.70
C THR A 292 -11.35 -27.73 10.59
N PRO A 293 -11.37 -28.14 9.31
CA PRO A 293 -10.89 -27.30 8.18
C PRO A 293 -11.54 -25.92 8.10
N ALA A 294 -12.79 -25.77 8.55
CA ALA A 294 -13.49 -24.50 8.52
C ALA A 294 -12.99 -23.46 9.55
N THR A 295 -12.25 -23.90 10.54
CA THR A 295 -11.79 -23.05 11.64
C THR A 295 -10.29 -23.07 11.84
N ASP A 296 -9.61 -24.11 11.37
CA ASP A 296 -8.18 -24.31 11.55
C ASP A 296 -7.36 -23.56 10.51
N TRP A 297 -6.19 -23.12 10.93
CA TRP A 297 -5.15 -22.68 10.02
C TRP A 297 -4.43 -23.91 9.46
N LEU A 298 -5.02 -24.46 8.39
CA LEU A 298 -4.60 -25.75 7.85
C LEU A 298 -3.10 -25.78 7.52
N GLY A 299 -2.43 -26.83 8.01
CA GLY A 299 -1.00 -27.07 7.81
C GLY A 299 -0.11 -26.45 8.89
N PHE A 300 -0.63 -25.60 9.78
CA PHE A 300 0.17 -25.01 10.87
C PHE A 300 0.67 -26.07 11.85
N LYS A 301 -0.09 -27.16 12.06
CA LYS A 301 0.34 -28.28 12.91
C LYS A 301 1.53 -29.01 12.31
N LEU A 302 1.47 -29.35 11.01
CA LEU A 302 2.58 -29.97 10.31
C LEU A 302 3.81 -29.05 10.19
N ALA A 303 3.56 -27.75 10.10
CA ALA A 303 4.59 -26.72 10.05
C ALA A 303 5.22 -26.41 11.43
N GLY A 304 4.69 -26.96 12.53
CA GLY A 304 5.16 -26.67 13.89
C GLY A 304 4.70 -25.34 14.46
N PHE A 305 3.74 -24.65 13.82
CA PHE A 305 3.24 -23.32 14.17
C PHE A 305 1.95 -23.36 15.00
N SER A 306 1.34 -24.52 15.21
CA SER A 306 0.08 -24.66 15.96
C SER A 306 0.21 -24.46 17.47
N SER A 307 1.43 -24.52 18.02
CA SER A 307 1.68 -24.32 19.45
C SER A 307 1.99 -22.87 19.84
N GLY A 308 1.87 -21.93 18.89
CA GLY A 308 2.08 -20.50 19.11
C GLY A 308 2.68 -19.82 17.90
N ILE A 309 2.44 -18.52 17.80
CA ILE A 309 2.94 -17.60 16.80
C ILE A 309 3.62 -16.44 17.54
N ASP A 310 4.87 -16.12 17.20
CA ASP A 310 5.60 -15.05 17.85
C ASP A 310 5.29 -13.70 17.19
N ALA A 311 5.17 -13.67 15.86
CA ALA A 311 4.77 -12.48 15.12
C ALA A 311 3.99 -12.86 13.86
N ALA A 312 3.10 -12.00 13.42
CA ALA A 312 2.36 -12.17 12.18
C ALA A 312 2.17 -10.84 11.46
N ILE A 313 2.18 -10.86 10.14
CA ILE A 313 2.05 -9.63 9.35
C ILE A 313 1.33 -9.90 8.03
N ASN A 314 0.38 -9.04 7.71
CA ASN A 314 -0.21 -8.96 6.38
C ASN A 314 0.67 -8.06 5.50
N TRP A 315 1.23 -8.63 4.43
CA TRP A 315 2.13 -7.90 3.54
C TRP A 315 1.42 -6.87 2.67
N GLY A 316 0.10 -7.02 2.54
CA GLY A 316 -0.74 -6.12 1.76
C GLY A 316 -0.82 -6.46 0.26
N ASP A 317 -0.27 -7.58 -0.15
CA ASP A 317 -0.32 -8.11 -1.53
C ASP A 317 -1.07 -9.46 -1.64
N GLY A 318 -1.82 -9.82 -0.59
CA GLY A 318 -2.53 -11.09 -0.48
C GLY A 318 -1.75 -12.18 0.25
N ARG A 319 -0.53 -11.88 0.70
CA ARG A 319 0.28 -12.77 1.52
C ARG A 319 0.29 -12.35 2.98
N ALA A 320 0.27 -13.32 3.85
CA ALA A 320 0.58 -13.13 5.26
C ALA A 320 1.84 -13.93 5.61
N PHE A 321 2.67 -13.37 6.48
CA PHE A 321 3.85 -14.04 7.01
C PHE A 321 3.65 -14.30 8.50
N PHE A 322 4.00 -15.50 8.94
CA PHE A 322 3.95 -15.91 10.32
C PHE A 322 5.34 -16.32 10.76
N PHE A 323 5.76 -15.83 11.91
CA PHE A 323 7.09 -16.07 12.47
C PHE A 323 6.99 -16.87 13.77
N LYS A 324 7.94 -17.79 13.95
CA LYS A 324 8.10 -18.58 15.18
C LYS A 324 9.55 -19.02 15.34
N GLY A 325 10.18 -18.56 16.44
CA GLY A 325 11.61 -18.74 16.59
C GLY A 325 12.36 -18.15 15.40
N GLY A 326 13.37 -18.87 14.92
CA GLY A 326 14.14 -18.46 13.73
C GLY A 326 13.48 -18.81 12.38
N LEU A 327 12.21 -19.21 12.37
CA LEU A 327 11.50 -19.64 11.16
C LEU A 327 10.35 -18.71 10.80
N TYR A 328 10.01 -18.68 9.51
CA TYR A 328 8.78 -18.08 9.02
C TYR A 328 8.12 -19.00 7.99
N LEU A 329 6.82 -18.82 7.81
CA LEU A 329 6.05 -19.37 6.71
C LEU A 329 5.26 -18.30 5.98
N THR A 330 4.91 -18.54 4.72
CA THR A 330 4.07 -17.66 3.93
C THR A 330 2.71 -18.30 3.68
N TYR A 331 1.67 -17.51 3.89
CA TYR A 331 0.27 -17.91 3.76
C TYR A 331 -0.45 -17.08 2.69
N ASP A 332 -1.20 -17.74 1.81
CA ASP A 332 -2.07 -17.08 0.83
C ASP A 332 -3.42 -16.78 1.49
N ILE A 333 -3.71 -15.49 1.65
CA ILE A 333 -4.92 -15.01 2.35
C ILE A 333 -6.20 -15.45 1.62
N ALA A 334 -6.23 -15.42 0.28
CA ALA A 334 -7.44 -15.74 -0.47
C ALA A 334 -7.68 -17.24 -0.59
N LYS A 335 -6.60 -18.01 -0.73
CA LYS A 335 -6.70 -19.48 -0.83
C LYS A 335 -6.76 -20.18 0.52
N ASN A 336 -6.53 -19.42 1.60
CA ASN A 336 -6.51 -19.93 2.96
C ASN A 336 -5.58 -21.13 3.13
N GLN A 337 -4.32 -21.02 2.64
CA GLN A 337 -3.35 -22.11 2.68
C GLN A 337 -1.91 -21.63 2.76
N ILE A 338 -1.02 -22.46 3.31
CA ILE A 338 0.42 -22.23 3.28
C ILE A 338 0.91 -22.36 1.84
N ILE A 339 1.62 -21.35 1.33
CA ILE A 339 2.24 -21.36 -0.01
C ILE A 339 3.76 -21.48 0.02
N LEU A 340 4.37 -21.14 1.16
CA LEU A 340 5.77 -21.45 1.45
C LEU A 340 5.83 -22.10 2.82
N PRO A 341 6.32 -23.35 2.93
CA PRO A 341 6.48 -24.01 4.21
C PRO A 341 7.58 -23.33 5.04
N PRO A 342 7.76 -23.69 6.33
CA PRO A 342 8.74 -23.06 7.19
C PRO A 342 10.14 -22.98 6.60
N GLN A 343 10.68 -21.78 6.57
CA GLN A 343 12.04 -21.45 6.14
C GLN A 343 12.75 -20.68 7.25
N PRO A 344 14.07 -20.73 7.34
CA PRO A 344 14.82 -19.79 8.17
C PRO A 344 14.49 -18.34 7.79
N ILE A 345 14.41 -17.45 8.78
CA ILE A 345 14.16 -16.02 8.55
C ILE A 345 15.26 -15.43 7.65
N ASP A 346 16.51 -15.69 7.97
CA ASP A 346 17.65 -15.32 7.11
C ASP A 346 18.75 -16.35 7.32
N SER A 347 18.91 -17.26 6.34
CA SER A 347 19.93 -18.28 6.35
C SER A 347 21.30 -17.79 5.87
N GLY A 348 21.33 -16.62 5.23
CA GLY A 348 22.50 -16.05 4.58
C GLY A 348 22.91 -16.73 3.27
N ILE A 349 22.18 -17.76 2.83
CA ILE A 349 22.53 -18.56 1.65
C ILE A 349 21.41 -18.72 0.62
N ASN A 350 20.18 -18.31 0.95
CA ASN A 350 19.02 -18.41 0.05
C ASN A 350 18.35 -17.06 -0.22
N PRO A 351 18.92 -16.23 -1.12
CA PRO A 351 18.39 -14.88 -1.38
C PRO A 351 16.93 -14.84 -1.84
N ALA A 352 16.40 -15.93 -2.38
CA ALA A 352 15.02 -15.97 -2.88
C ALA A 352 13.98 -16.16 -1.77
N ALA A 353 14.39 -16.74 -0.64
CA ALA A 353 13.50 -17.00 0.50
C ALA A 353 13.91 -16.20 1.75
N ASP A 354 15.18 -15.82 1.88
CA ASP A 354 15.70 -15.13 3.05
C ASP A 354 15.22 -13.67 3.12
N TRP A 355 14.94 -13.23 4.34
CA TRP A 355 14.77 -11.83 4.67
C TRP A 355 16.16 -11.20 4.85
N GLN A 356 16.73 -10.81 3.72
CA GLN A 356 18.15 -10.41 3.63
C GLN A 356 18.54 -9.32 4.61
N GLY A 357 19.62 -9.58 5.33
CA GLY A 357 20.22 -8.68 6.30
C GLY A 357 19.73 -8.87 7.74
N LEU A 358 18.70 -9.68 8.00
CA LEU A 358 18.19 -9.91 9.34
C LEU A 358 19.17 -10.72 10.19
N ALA A 359 20.00 -11.59 9.61
CA ALA A 359 21.05 -12.32 10.30
C ALA A 359 22.06 -11.38 10.97
N ALA A 360 22.51 -10.35 10.24
CA ALA A 360 23.48 -9.37 10.76
C ALA A 360 22.92 -8.50 11.90
N THR A 361 21.60 -8.41 12.03
CA THR A 361 20.92 -7.61 13.06
C THR A 361 20.50 -8.41 14.30
N GLY A 362 20.61 -9.73 14.24
CA GLY A 362 20.12 -10.65 15.27
C GLY A 362 18.62 -10.98 15.19
N PHE A 363 17.89 -10.43 14.20
CA PHE A 363 16.47 -10.69 14.01
C PHE A 363 16.19 -12.03 13.30
N ALA A 364 17.18 -12.66 12.68
CA ALA A 364 17.04 -14.00 12.11
C ALA A 364 16.75 -15.10 13.16
N ASN A 365 17.08 -14.85 14.43
CA ASN A 365 16.83 -15.78 15.53
C ASN A 365 15.45 -15.61 16.19
N GLY A 366 14.56 -14.85 15.55
CA GLY A 366 13.19 -14.61 16.02
C GLY A 366 12.82 -13.14 15.93
N ILE A 367 11.51 -12.92 15.80
CA ILE A 367 10.85 -11.62 15.76
C ILE A 367 9.74 -11.66 16.79
N ASP A 368 9.76 -10.75 17.77
CA ASP A 368 8.77 -10.73 18.84
C ASP A 368 7.46 -10.10 18.40
N SER A 369 7.51 -9.15 17.46
CA SER A 369 6.32 -8.49 16.92
C SER A 369 6.60 -7.86 15.56
N ALA A 370 5.58 -7.74 14.73
CA ALA A 370 5.66 -7.12 13.42
C ALA A 370 4.43 -6.27 13.12
N ILE A 371 4.63 -5.17 12.40
CA ILE A 371 3.53 -4.32 11.95
C ILE A 371 3.81 -3.75 10.56
N ASN A 372 2.81 -3.83 9.67
CA ASN A 372 2.83 -3.12 8.40
C ASN A 372 2.30 -1.70 8.64
N TRP A 373 3.15 -0.70 8.38
CA TRP A 373 2.80 0.70 8.64
C TRP A 373 1.84 1.29 7.61
N GLY A 374 1.61 0.56 6.51
CA GLY A 374 0.68 0.99 5.46
C GLY A 374 1.28 1.95 4.41
N ASP A 375 2.52 2.37 4.58
CA ASP A 375 3.24 3.30 3.70
C ASP A 375 4.36 2.62 2.89
N GLY A 376 4.41 1.29 2.90
CA GLY A 376 5.46 0.50 2.24
C GLY A 376 6.58 0.05 3.18
N ARG A 377 6.45 0.36 4.48
CA ARG A 377 7.40 -0.05 5.52
C ARG A 377 6.77 -1.05 6.48
N VAL A 378 7.58 -1.97 6.91
CA VAL A 378 7.29 -2.90 7.99
C VAL A 378 8.26 -2.62 9.13
N PHE A 379 7.76 -2.66 10.35
CA PHE A 379 8.57 -2.59 11.54
C PHE A 379 8.59 -3.98 12.18
N PHE A 380 9.78 -4.51 12.39
CA PHE A 380 10.02 -5.73 13.18
C PHE A 380 10.60 -5.34 14.51
N PHE A 381 10.07 -5.90 15.59
CA PHE A 381 10.50 -5.65 16.96
C PHE A 381 11.11 -6.90 17.56
N LYS A 382 12.19 -6.71 18.35
CA LYS A 382 12.84 -7.76 19.13
C LYS A 382 13.51 -7.17 20.36
N GLY A 383 13.06 -7.58 21.56
CA GLY A 383 13.50 -6.99 22.80
C GLY A 383 13.28 -5.47 22.80
N ASP A 384 14.30 -4.71 23.14
CA ASP A 384 14.29 -3.25 23.18
C ASP A 384 14.55 -2.57 21.82
N ARG A 385 14.63 -3.37 20.74
CA ARG A 385 15.06 -2.90 19.42
C ARG A 385 14.01 -3.12 18.35
N TYR A 386 14.16 -2.35 17.27
CA TYR A 386 13.41 -2.56 16.05
C TYR A 386 14.26 -2.30 14.80
N ILE A 387 13.80 -2.83 13.70
CA ILE A 387 14.30 -2.53 12.36
C ILE A 387 13.14 -2.13 11.46
N ILE A 388 13.45 -1.32 10.47
CA ILE A 388 12.54 -0.98 9.38
C ILE A 388 12.91 -1.83 8.18
N TYR A 389 11.91 -2.42 7.54
CA TYR A 389 12.06 -3.19 6.33
C TYR A 389 11.18 -2.58 5.23
N ASP A 390 11.79 -2.15 4.14
CA ASP A 390 11.06 -1.63 2.99
C ASP A 390 10.49 -2.80 2.19
N ILE A 391 9.16 -2.80 2.00
CA ILE A 391 8.46 -3.82 1.21
C ILE A 391 9.01 -3.87 -0.21
N HIS A 392 9.34 -2.71 -0.77
CA HIS A 392 10.07 -2.56 -2.01
C HIS A 392 11.31 -1.67 -1.76
N PRO A 393 12.49 -2.15 -2.00
CA PRO A 393 12.94 -3.32 -2.78
C PRO A 393 13.10 -4.63 -1.99
N GLY A 394 12.51 -4.79 -0.81
CA GLY A 394 12.63 -6.02 -0.03
C GLY A 394 13.92 -6.08 0.77
N LYS A 395 14.27 -5.01 1.50
CA LYS A 395 15.49 -4.92 2.30
C LYS A 395 15.34 -4.07 3.56
N ILE A 396 16.28 -4.24 4.48
CA ILE A 396 16.39 -3.39 5.66
C ILE A 396 16.65 -1.93 5.26
N ASN A 397 15.92 -1.01 5.89
CA ASN A 397 16.08 0.42 5.77
C ASN A 397 16.83 0.99 7.00
N GLY A 398 18.12 1.20 6.84
CA GLY A 398 18.98 1.73 7.89
C GLY A 398 19.48 0.69 8.89
N ALA A 399 19.94 1.15 10.04
CA ALA A 399 20.45 0.31 11.11
C ALA A 399 19.34 -0.11 12.09
N THR A 400 19.65 -1.10 12.92
CA THR A 400 18.86 -1.46 14.12
C THR A 400 18.78 -0.25 15.06
N ARG A 401 17.57 0.04 15.58
CA ARG A 401 17.27 1.20 16.42
C ARG A 401 16.69 0.77 17.77
N LEU A 402 16.82 1.62 18.78
CA LEU A 402 16.19 1.41 20.08
C LEU A 402 14.74 1.93 20.07
N ILE A 403 13.80 1.15 20.58
CA ILE A 403 12.39 1.59 20.72
C ILE A 403 12.33 2.85 21.57
N GLY A 404 13.06 2.88 22.70
CA GLY A 404 12.99 3.97 23.67
C GLY A 404 13.53 5.32 23.17
N SER A 405 14.39 5.34 22.14
CA SER A 405 14.96 6.58 21.59
C SER A 405 14.14 7.21 20.49
N GLU A 406 13.37 6.39 19.74
CA GLU A 406 12.71 6.81 18.50
C GLU A 406 11.18 6.92 18.66
N TRP A 407 10.59 6.11 19.53
CA TRP A 407 9.14 6.06 19.73
C TRP A 407 8.74 6.92 20.92
N THR A 408 8.23 8.13 20.64
CA THR A 408 7.84 9.09 21.68
C THR A 408 6.85 8.48 22.68
N GLY A 409 7.22 8.51 23.95
CA GLY A 409 6.38 8.04 25.05
C GLY A 409 6.49 6.55 25.38
N PHE A 410 7.15 5.71 24.55
CA PHE A 410 7.27 4.27 24.84
C PHE A 410 8.10 4.00 26.10
N THR A 411 9.16 4.76 26.34
CA THR A 411 9.98 4.65 27.57
C THR A 411 9.17 4.98 28.82
N ALA A 412 8.44 6.10 28.82
CA ALA A 412 7.62 6.52 29.95
C ALA A 412 6.49 5.54 30.29
N ASN A 413 6.07 4.73 29.31
CA ASN A 413 4.96 3.79 29.41
C ASN A 413 5.43 2.31 29.54
N SER A 414 6.74 2.07 29.70
CA SER A 414 7.35 0.73 29.89
C SER A 414 7.25 -0.18 28.64
N PHE A 415 7.02 0.37 27.45
CA PHE A 415 6.98 -0.37 26.19
C PHE A 415 8.32 -0.37 25.45
N ALA A 416 9.30 0.42 25.91
CA ALA A 416 10.63 0.48 25.29
C ALA A 416 11.44 -0.84 25.42
N ASN A 417 11.12 -1.69 26.40
CA ASN A 417 11.83 -2.94 26.69
C ASN A 417 11.21 -4.15 25.99
N GLY A 418 10.35 -3.95 25.02
CA GLY A 418 9.74 -5.01 24.22
C GLY A 418 8.24 -4.81 23.98
N ILE A 419 7.80 -5.37 22.87
CA ILE A 419 6.43 -5.38 22.38
C ILE A 419 6.11 -6.83 22.02
N THR A 420 5.07 -7.41 22.61
CA THR A 420 4.70 -8.81 22.35
C THR A 420 3.83 -8.97 21.11
N ALA A 421 2.99 -7.99 20.81
CA ALA A 421 2.20 -7.97 19.59
C ALA A 421 1.98 -6.54 19.10
N ALA A 422 1.90 -6.35 17.79
CA ALA A 422 1.54 -5.09 17.20
C ALA A 422 0.58 -5.33 16.02
N VAL A 423 -0.35 -4.41 15.82
CA VAL A 423 -1.30 -4.50 14.71
C VAL A 423 -1.73 -3.11 14.25
N ASP A 424 -1.78 -2.92 12.95
CA ASP A 424 -2.41 -1.74 12.35
C ASP A 424 -3.93 -1.89 12.40
N TRP A 425 -4.62 -0.79 12.71
CA TRP A 425 -6.08 -0.78 12.74
C TRP A 425 -6.68 -0.22 11.44
N GLY A 426 -5.83 0.22 10.52
CA GLY A 426 -6.13 0.67 9.18
C GLY A 426 -6.70 2.05 9.04
#